data_9f4fe87300809f82c58ebe9db6830a2f
#
_entry.id   9f4fe87300809f82c58ebe9db6830a2f
#
_cell.length_a   1.000
_cell.length_b   1.000
_cell.length_c   1.000
_cell.angle_alpha   90.00
_cell.angle_beta   90.00
_cell.angle_gamma   90.00
#
_symmetry.space_group_name_H-M   'P 1'
#
loop_
_entity.id
_entity.type
_entity.pdbx_description
1 polymer ?
#
loop_
_entity_poly.entity_id
_entity_poly.type
_entity_poly.pdbx_seq_one_letter_code
_entity_poly.pdbx_strand_id
1 'polypeptide(L)'
;MQDRVALFPGRVKLVPVSGQTNVYDMTRQDSPTVEGTPLNKANLLADATCEALGITPDTGTPNDALVALNEKANSAVPKAKTLSLPTASWAGSASPYTQTVTIAGTTAKSKVDIQMDATAIGVLIDSGTSAIWIENNNGTLTAKALGEKPNANLSVQVTITEVSA
;
A
#
# COMPACT_ATOMS: atom_id res chain seq x y z
N MET A 1 -16.17 -6.63 21.73
CA MET A 1 -15.87 -5.85 22.95
C MET A 1 -17.09 -5.87 23.84
N GLN A 2 -16.94 -6.13 25.14
CA GLN A 2 -18.04 -6.27 26.09
C GLN A 2 -17.97 -5.13 27.11
N ASP A 3 -19.10 -4.47 27.36
CA ASP A 3 -19.16 -3.42 28.37
C ASP A 3 -19.18 -4.03 29.79
N ARG A 4 -18.56 -3.33 30.71
CA ARG A 4 -18.57 -3.70 32.11
C ARG A 4 -19.91 -3.36 32.72
N VAL A 5 -20.55 -4.34 33.40
CA VAL A 5 -21.82 -4.15 34.12
C VAL A 5 -21.54 -4.15 35.61
N ALA A 6 -21.65 -2.99 36.24
CA ALA A 6 -21.42 -2.82 37.67
C ALA A 6 -22.68 -3.16 38.47
N LEU A 7 -22.54 -3.97 39.55
CA LEU A 7 -23.63 -4.23 40.51
C LEU A 7 -23.93 -2.96 41.34
N PHE A 8 -22.87 -2.20 41.66
CA PHE A 8 -23.00 -0.95 42.43
C PHE A 8 -22.30 0.20 41.66
N PRO A 9 -22.95 0.81 40.65
CA PRO A 9 -22.37 1.87 39.85
C PRO A 9 -21.92 3.06 40.73
N GLY A 10 -20.68 3.51 40.49
CA GLY A 10 -20.07 4.66 41.18
C GLY A 10 -19.56 4.39 42.61
N ARG A 11 -19.69 3.17 43.11
CA ARG A 11 -19.15 2.82 44.44
C ARG A 11 -17.63 2.81 44.42
N VAL A 12 -17.04 3.52 45.39
CA VAL A 12 -15.58 3.59 45.59
C VAL A 12 -15.22 3.32 47.05
N LYS A 13 -14.04 2.80 47.28
CA LYS A 13 -13.42 2.69 48.59
C LYS A 13 -12.34 3.77 48.71
N LEU A 14 -12.35 4.52 49.81
CA LEU A 14 -11.33 5.47 50.16
C LEU A 14 -10.42 4.86 51.21
N VAL A 15 -9.14 4.87 50.98
CA VAL A 15 -8.12 4.37 51.92
C VAL A 15 -7.18 5.52 52.24
N PRO A 16 -7.01 5.88 53.57
CA PRO A 16 -6.08 6.96 53.94
C PRO A 16 -4.66 6.62 53.49
N VAL A 17 -3.97 7.58 52.90
CA VAL A 17 -2.55 7.44 52.54
C VAL A 17 -1.70 7.67 53.80
N SER A 18 -0.87 6.70 54.13
CA SER A 18 -0.01 6.76 55.34
C SER A 18 0.89 7.99 55.29
N GLY A 19 0.95 8.74 56.43
CA GLY A 19 1.78 9.95 56.55
C GLY A 19 1.24 11.19 55.86
N GLN A 20 0.06 11.14 55.31
CA GLN A 20 -0.57 12.32 54.68
C GLN A 20 -1.95 12.63 55.31
N THR A 21 -2.18 13.89 55.68
CA THR A 21 -3.44 14.31 56.29
C THR A 21 -4.46 14.64 55.20
N ASN A 22 -5.65 14.08 55.30
CA ASN A 22 -6.76 14.29 54.35
C ASN A 22 -6.48 13.83 52.89
N VAL A 23 -5.52 12.93 52.69
CA VAL A 23 -5.22 12.32 51.39
C VAL A 23 -5.68 10.84 51.44
N TYR A 24 -6.41 10.44 50.40
CA TYR A 24 -7.00 9.11 50.30
C TYR A 24 -6.72 8.52 48.95
N ASP A 25 -6.34 7.23 48.89
CA ASP A 25 -6.39 6.47 47.65
C ASP A 25 -7.83 6.05 47.38
N MET A 26 -8.27 6.25 46.15
CA MET A 26 -9.61 5.89 45.70
C MET A 26 -9.56 4.63 44.85
N THR A 27 -10.20 3.58 45.35
CA THR A 27 -10.29 2.31 44.60
C THR A 27 -11.75 2.03 44.25
N ARG A 28 -11.96 1.60 43.03
CA ARG A 28 -13.29 1.21 42.56
C ARG A 28 -13.78 -0.04 43.29
N GLN A 29 -15.01 0.00 43.77
CA GLN A 29 -15.63 -1.09 44.52
C GLN A 29 -17.06 -1.40 44.01
N ASP A 30 -17.23 -1.32 42.72
CA ASP A 30 -18.53 -1.46 42.07
C ASP A 30 -18.96 -2.93 41.86
N SER A 31 -18.15 -3.90 42.27
CA SER A 31 -18.44 -5.35 42.22
C SER A 31 -19.14 -5.76 40.91
N PRO A 32 -18.44 -5.80 39.80
CA PRO A 32 -19.09 -6.02 38.51
C PRO A 32 -19.68 -7.42 38.43
N THR A 33 -20.89 -7.51 37.87
CA THR A 33 -21.52 -8.78 37.50
C THR A 33 -20.98 -9.30 36.18
N VAL A 34 -20.47 -8.39 35.35
CA VAL A 34 -19.75 -8.68 34.11
C VAL A 34 -18.53 -7.78 34.04
N GLU A 35 -17.35 -8.37 33.94
CA GLU A 35 -16.12 -7.61 33.65
C GLU A 35 -16.12 -7.17 32.18
N GLY A 36 -15.78 -5.91 31.95
CA GLY A 36 -15.60 -5.40 30.59
C GLY A 36 -14.37 -6.01 29.92
N THR A 37 -14.37 -5.98 28.60
CA THR A 37 -13.19 -6.38 27.84
C THR A 37 -12.04 -5.40 28.10
N PRO A 38 -10.88 -5.84 28.61
CA PRO A 38 -9.75 -4.97 28.80
C PRO A 38 -9.28 -4.33 27.49
N LEU A 39 -8.97 -3.04 27.52
CA LEU A 39 -8.36 -2.32 26.40
C LEU A 39 -6.84 -2.61 26.39
N ASN A 40 -6.47 -3.81 26.02
CA ASN A 40 -5.08 -4.22 25.87
C ASN A 40 -4.81 -4.64 24.42
N LYS A 41 -3.54 -4.87 24.09
CA LYS A 41 -3.12 -5.27 22.74
C LYS A 41 -3.86 -6.51 22.25
N ALA A 42 -3.99 -7.55 23.07
CA ALA A 42 -4.63 -8.81 22.67
C ALA A 42 -6.09 -8.65 22.23
N ASN A 43 -6.81 -7.67 22.81
CA ASN A 43 -8.20 -7.39 22.45
C ASN A 43 -8.36 -6.34 21.34
N LEU A 44 -7.34 -5.49 21.11
CA LEU A 44 -7.38 -4.44 20.11
C LEU A 44 -6.66 -4.82 18.82
N LEU A 45 -5.65 -5.69 18.90
CA LEU A 45 -4.82 -6.07 17.78
C LEU A 45 -4.36 -7.53 17.94
N ALA A 46 -5.10 -8.46 17.34
CA ALA A 46 -4.77 -9.87 17.36
C ALA A 46 -3.44 -10.15 16.62
N ASP A 47 -2.68 -11.15 17.09
CA ASP A 47 -1.39 -11.51 16.50
C ASP A 47 -1.50 -11.90 15.01
N ALA A 48 -2.56 -12.61 14.63
CA ALA A 48 -2.83 -12.91 13.21
C ALA A 48 -3.01 -11.64 12.35
N THR A 49 -3.56 -10.56 12.95
CA THR A 49 -3.68 -9.26 12.24
C THR A 49 -2.31 -8.60 12.12
N CYS A 50 -1.46 -8.69 13.15
CA CYS A 50 -0.07 -8.21 13.10
C CYS A 50 0.70 -8.91 11.97
N GLU A 51 0.66 -10.23 11.92
CA GLU A 51 1.33 -11.03 10.90
C GLU A 51 0.84 -10.67 9.48
N ALA A 52 -0.48 -10.58 9.29
CA ALA A 52 -1.06 -10.19 8.00
C ALA A 52 -0.63 -8.78 7.54
N LEU A 53 -0.32 -7.89 8.48
CA LEU A 53 0.15 -6.54 8.20
C LEU A 53 1.68 -6.43 8.14
N GLY A 54 2.41 -7.50 8.47
CA GLY A 54 3.88 -7.50 8.54
C GLY A 54 4.43 -6.77 9.78
N ILE A 55 3.67 -6.75 10.85
CA ILE A 55 4.03 -6.14 12.14
C ILE A 55 4.43 -7.24 13.12
N THR A 56 5.41 -6.98 13.98
CA THR A 56 5.81 -7.95 15.01
C THR A 56 4.69 -8.12 16.04
N PRO A 57 4.15 -9.33 16.27
CA PRO A 57 3.00 -9.56 17.15
C PRO A 57 3.21 -9.03 18.58
N ASP A 58 4.37 -9.24 19.17
CA ASP A 58 4.64 -8.89 20.58
C ASP A 58 4.78 -7.38 20.83
N THR A 59 5.26 -6.63 19.86
CA THR A 59 5.59 -5.20 19.99
C THR A 59 4.69 -4.28 19.19
N GLY A 60 3.91 -4.83 18.25
CA GLY A 60 3.01 -4.06 17.38
C GLY A 60 1.94 -3.31 18.17
N THR A 61 1.66 -2.10 17.76
CA THR A 61 0.61 -1.23 18.32
C THR A 61 -0.54 -1.06 17.34
N PRO A 62 -1.74 -0.64 17.79
CA PRO A 62 -2.82 -0.25 16.89
C PRO A 62 -2.42 0.87 15.92
N ASN A 63 -1.51 1.77 16.31
CA ASN A 63 -0.98 2.80 15.42
C ASN A 63 -0.13 2.20 14.30
N ASP A 64 0.72 1.22 14.60
CA ASP A 64 1.50 0.52 13.56
C ASP A 64 0.60 -0.19 12.57
N ALA A 65 -0.52 -0.76 13.03
CA ALA A 65 -1.51 -1.37 12.16
C ALA A 65 -2.17 -0.35 11.22
N LEU A 66 -2.51 0.85 11.72
CA LEU A 66 -3.06 1.91 10.88
C LEU A 66 -2.03 2.42 9.85
N VAL A 67 -0.76 2.55 10.23
CA VAL A 67 0.33 2.92 9.31
C VAL A 67 0.48 1.86 8.22
N ALA A 68 0.57 0.59 8.58
CA ALA A 68 0.71 -0.51 7.62
C ALA A 68 -0.48 -0.62 6.67
N LEU A 69 -1.71 -0.42 7.17
CA LEU A 69 -2.91 -0.38 6.33
C LEU A 69 -2.89 0.80 5.36
N ASN A 70 -2.47 1.98 5.81
CA ASN A 70 -2.36 3.16 4.97
C ASN A 70 -1.29 2.96 3.88
N GLU A 71 -0.16 2.35 4.19
CA GLU A 71 0.88 2.02 3.22
C GLU A 71 0.38 1.00 2.18
N LYS A 72 -0.33 -0.05 2.61
CA LYS A 72 -0.95 -1.02 1.70
C LYS A 72 -2.00 -0.38 0.81
N ALA A 73 -2.85 0.50 1.37
CA ALA A 73 -3.85 1.23 0.59
C ALA A 73 -3.19 2.14 -0.45
N ASN A 74 -2.15 2.89 -0.07
CA ASN A 74 -1.42 3.78 -0.96
C ASN A 74 -0.64 3.02 -2.05
N SER A 75 -0.14 1.82 -1.76
CA SER A 75 0.54 0.99 -2.75
C SER A 75 -0.42 0.40 -3.77
N ALA A 76 -1.67 0.14 -3.36
CA ALA A 76 -2.72 -0.37 -4.26
C ALA A 76 -3.30 0.69 -5.21
N VAL A 77 -3.06 1.99 -4.94
CA VAL A 77 -3.53 3.08 -5.83
C VAL A 77 -2.68 3.11 -7.09
N PRO A 78 -3.29 3.02 -8.29
CA PRO A 78 -2.58 3.16 -9.55
C PRO A 78 -1.85 4.50 -9.64
N LYS A 79 -0.56 4.48 -10.01
CA LYS A 79 0.27 5.69 -10.11
C LYS A 79 0.50 6.04 -11.57
N ALA A 80 0.00 7.20 -12.00
CA ALA A 80 0.24 7.71 -13.34
C ALA A 80 1.62 8.37 -13.45
N LYS A 81 2.34 8.09 -14.51
CA LYS A 81 3.67 8.65 -14.86
C LYS A 81 3.75 8.94 -16.34
N THR A 82 4.63 9.85 -16.72
CA THR A 82 4.99 10.05 -18.13
C THR A 82 6.23 9.25 -18.46
N LEU A 83 6.21 8.49 -19.54
CA LEU A 83 7.35 7.72 -20.04
C LEU A 83 7.72 8.24 -21.43
N SER A 84 9.01 8.53 -21.62
CA SER A 84 9.57 8.85 -22.93
C SER A 84 10.16 7.58 -23.55
N LEU A 85 9.80 7.33 -24.80
CA LEU A 85 10.32 6.23 -25.63
C LEU A 85 11.06 6.83 -26.84
N PRO A 86 12.36 7.14 -26.71
CA PRO A 86 13.17 7.72 -27.78
C PRO A 86 13.27 6.79 -28.99
N THR A 87 13.13 7.33 -30.20
CA THR A 87 13.21 6.53 -31.43
C THR A 87 14.59 5.84 -31.60
N ALA A 88 15.66 6.49 -31.14
CA ALA A 88 17.03 5.94 -31.21
C ALA A 88 17.28 4.74 -30.29
N SER A 89 16.41 4.53 -29.29
CA SER A 89 16.61 3.46 -28.29
C SER A 89 15.96 2.13 -28.68
N TRP A 90 15.21 2.08 -29.78
CA TRP A 90 14.61 0.84 -30.26
C TRP A 90 15.64 -0.08 -30.90
N ALA A 91 15.84 -1.24 -30.30
CA ALA A 91 16.74 -2.30 -30.72
C ALA A 91 16.00 -3.43 -31.44
N GLY A 92 16.76 -4.23 -32.18
CA GLY A 92 16.25 -5.38 -32.95
C GLY A 92 16.31 -5.15 -34.45
N SER A 93 16.44 -6.26 -35.19
CA SER A 93 16.46 -6.29 -36.68
C SER A 93 15.12 -6.70 -37.28
N ALA A 94 14.19 -7.19 -36.44
CA ALA A 94 12.84 -7.61 -36.80
C ALA A 94 11.87 -7.34 -35.66
N SER A 95 10.58 -7.22 -35.99
CA SER A 95 9.50 -7.08 -35.03
C SER A 95 9.36 -8.35 -34.15
N PRO A 96 9.07 -8.20 -32.83
CA PRO A 96 8.90 -6.92 -32.13
C PRO A 96 10.24 -6.26 -31.79
N TYR A 97 10.32 -4.96 -32.03
CA TYR A 97 11.44 -4.13 -31.59
C TYR A 97 11.35 -3.85 -30.10
N THR A 98 12.49 -3.70 -29.44
CA THR A 98 12.54 -3.59 -27.97
C THR A 98 13.35 -2.40 -27.50
N GLN A 99 13.01 -1.83 -26.36
CA GLN A 99 13.90 -0.94 -25.60
C GLN A 99 13.69 -1.14 -24.09
N THR A 100 14.80 -1.15 -23.34
CA THR A 100 14.72 -1.16 -21.88
C THR A 100 14.29 0.22 -21.40
N VAL A 101 13.36 0.23 -20.47
CA VAL A 101 12.81 1.46 -19.87
C VAL A 101 12.92 1.40 -18.35
N THR A 102 13.01 2.56 -17.72
CA THR A 102 13.02 2.68 -16.27
C THR A 102 11.89 3.61 -15.83
N ILE A 103 11.07 3.13 -14.92
CA ILE A 103 9.98 3.91 -14.35
C ILE A 103 10.13 3.86 -12.82
N ALA A 104 10.36 5.04 -12.21
CA ALA A 104 10.56 5.10 -10.77
C ALA A 104 9.33 4.56 -10.01
N GLY A 105 9.55 3.68 -9.03
CA GLY A 105 8.52 3.08 -8.21
C GLY A 105 7.91 1.80 -8.78
N THR A 106 8.54 1.18 -9.80
CA THR A 106 8.18 -0.17 -10.24
C THR A 106 8.98 -1.23 -9.48
N THR A 107 8.32 -2.34 -9.23
CA THR A 107 8.89 -3.55 -8.60
C THR A 107 8.74 -4.76 -9.53
N ALA A 108 9.22 -5.91 -9.12
CA ALA A 108 9.02 -7.17 -9.84
C ALA A 108 7.53 -7.54 -10.02
N LYS A 109 6.65 -7.03 -9.16
CA LYS A 109 5.21 -7.30 -9.15
C LYS A 109 4.37 -6.20 -9.80
N SER A 110 5.00 -5.14 -10.31
CA SER A 110 4.27 -4.04 -10.95
C SER A 110 3.72 -4.45 -12.31
N LYS A 111 2.45 -4.20 -12.53
CA LYS A 111 1.84 -4.15 -13.87
C LYS A 111 1.94 -2.72 -14.40
N VAL A 112 2.34 -2.56 -15.65
CA VAL A 112 2.48 -1.27 -16.31
C VAL A 112 1.60 -1.24 -17.55
N ASP A 113 0.59 -0.40 -17.52
CA ASP A 113 -0.32 -0.17 -18.64
C ASP A 113 0.02 1.15 -19.33
N ILE A 114 0.04 1.16 -20.68
CA ILE A 114 0.30 2.36 -21.49
C ILE A 114 -1.02 2.99 -21.90
N GLN A 115 -1.09 4.31 -21.73
CA GLN A 115 -2.13 5.15 -22.31
C GLN A 115 -1.50 6.14 -23.29
N MET A 116 -1.97 6.14 -24.54
CA MET A 116 -1.48 6.99 -25.60
C MET A 116 -2.48 8.11 -25.90
N ASP A 117 -1.96 9.30 -26.10
CA ASP A 117 -2.74 10.42 -26.64
C ASP A 117 -2.81 10.38 -28.18
N ALA A 118 -3.55 11.31 -28.76
CA ALA A 118 -3.72 11.39 -30.21
C ALA A 118 -2.38 11.61 -30.93
N THR A 119 -1.42 12.32 -30.32
CA THR A 119 -0.11 12.58 -30.91
C THR A 119 0.71 11.29 -30.98
N ALA A 120 0.76 10.54 -29.87
CA ALA A 120 1.46 9.25 -29.85
C ALA A 120 0.83 8.24 -30.81
N ILE A 121 -0.51 8.19 -30.89
CA ILE A 121 -1.22 7.34 -31.85
C ILE A 121 -0.89 7.75 -33.29
N GLY A 122 -0.83 9.06 -33.60
CA GLY A 122 -0.42 9.56 -34.91
C GLY A 122 0.94 9.06 -35.34
N VAL A 123 1.96 9.11 -34.43
CA VAL A 123 3.30 8.57 -34.68
C VAL A 123 3.26 7.08 -35.01
N LEU A 124 2.43 6.30 -34.29
CA LEU A 124 2.30 4.86 -34.57
C LEU A 124 1.73 4.58 -35.95
N ILE A 125 0.70 5.32 -36.34
CA ILE A 125 0.08 5.19 -37.68
C ILE A 125 1.08 5.56 -38.77
N ASP A 126 1.77 6.70 -38.63
CA ASP A 126 2.73 7.22 -39.60
C ASP A 126 3.98 6.32 -39.75
N SER A 127 4.35 5.61 -38.70
CA SER A 127 5.46 4.68 -38.76
C SER A 127 5.11 3.26 -39.18
N GLY A 128 3.84 2.90 -39.23
CA GLY A 128 3.43 1.51 -39.43
C GLY A 128 3.61 0.62 -38.21
N THR A 129 3.72 1.23 -37.01
CA THR A 129 3.76 0.51 -35.76
C THR A 129 2.37 0.06 -35.34
N SER A 130 2.13 -1.25 -35.22
CA SER A 130 0.81 -1.80 -34.97
C SER A 130 0.40 -1.75 -33.49
N ALA A 131 1.36 -1.90 -32.58
CA ALA A 131 1.12 -1.86 -31.14
C ALA A 131 2.40 -1.57 -30.37
N ILE A 132 2.24 -0.98 -29.17
CA ILE A 132 3.31 -0.87 -28.18
C ILE A 132 2.77 -1.34 -26.81
N TRP A 133 3.56 -2.10 -26.09
CA TRP A 133 3.28 -2.52 -24.71
C TRP A 133 4.56 -2.57 -23.88
N ILE A 134 4.42 -2.66 -22.57
CA ILE A 134 5.54 -2.83 -21.63
C ILE A 134 5.39 -4.19 -20.96
N GLU A 135 6.47 -4.95 -20.98
CA GLU A 135 6.60 -6.17 -20.18
C GLU A 135 7.48 -5.90 -18.97
N ASN A 136 7.05 -6.41 -17.83
CA ASN A 136 7.85 -6.43 -16.61
C ASN A 136 8.37 -7.86 -16.41
N ASN A 137 9.66 -8.03 -16.56
CA ASN A 137 10.33 -9.29 -16.27
C ASN A 137 11.15 -9.13 -14.99
N ASN A 138 10.52 -9.47 -13.88
CA ASN A 138 11.12 -9.43 -12.54
C ASN A 138 11.79 -8.09 -12.20
N GLY A 139 11.11 -6.97 -12.46
CA GLY A 139 11.58 -5.61 -12.20
C GLY A 139 12.31 -4.96 -13.37
N THR A 140 12.66 -5.71 -14.41
CA THR A 140 13.20 -5.16 -15.66
C THR A 140 12.08 -4.87 -16.64
N LEU A 141 11.85 -3.61 -16.93
CA LEU A 141 10.81 -3.18 -17.85
C LEU A 141 11.35 -3.10 -19.27
N THR A 142 10.62 -3.69 -20.21
CA THR A 142 10.94 -3.66 -21.64
C THR A 142 9.73 -3.18 -22.44
N ALA A 143 9.86 -2.05 -23.09
CA ALA A 143 8.89 -1.62 -24.07
C ALA A 143 9.09 -2.41 -25.38
N LYS A 144 8.00 -2.87 -25.97
CA LYS A 144 8.00 -3.63 -27.22
C LYS A 144 7.12 -2.94 -28.25
N ALA A 145 7.56 -2.91 -29.51
CA ALA A 145 6.83 -2.37 -30.64
C ALA A 145 6.62 -3.46 -31.69
N LEU A 146 5.37 -3.69 -32.06
CA LEU A 146 4.98 -4.63 -33.12
C LEU A 146 4.78 -3.88 -34.43
N GLY A 147 5.19 -4.46 -35.56
CA GLY A 147 5.18 -3.83 -36.87
C GLY A 147 6.50 -3.15 -37.16
N GLU A 148 6.49 -1.90 -37.58
CA GLU A 148 7.69 -1.10 -37.82
C GLU A 148 8.15 -0.37 -36.56
N LYS A 149 9.41 0.10 -36.54
CA LYS A 149 9.91 0.96 -35.44
C LYS A 149 9.20 2.31 -35.48
N PRO A 150 8.84 2.87 -34.30
CA PRO A 150 8.38 4.25 -34.24
C PRO A 150 9.43 5.20 -34.84
N ASN A 151 9.02 6.03 -35.79
CA ASN A 151 9.88 6.95 -36.52
C ASN A 151 10.12 8.29 -35.81
N ALA A 152 9.46 8.51 -34.68
CA ALA A 152 9.62 9.68 -33.83
C ALA A 152 9.63 9.28 -32.34
N ASN A 153 10.08 10.19 -31.48
CA ASN A 153 10.04 10.00 -30.05
C ASN A 153 8.59 9.98 -29.57
N LEU A 154 8.27 9.02 -28.70
CA LEU A 154 6.96 8.92 -28.09
C LEU A 154 7.00 9.41 -26.65
N SER A 155 5.99 10.17 -26.25
CA SER A 155 5.71 10.51 -24.85
C SER A 155 4.35 9.91 -24.50
N VAL A 156 4.34 8.94 -23.61
CA VAL A 156 3.14 8.19 -23.26
C VAL A 156 2.86 8.30 -21.76
N GLN A 157 1.59 8.24 -21.38
CA GLN A 157 1.23 8.06 -19.98
C GLN A 157 1.30 6.57 -19.64
N VAL A 158 1.81 6.26 -18.47
CA VAL A 158 1.82 4.90 -17.96
C VAL A 158 1.16 4.86 -16.60
N THR A 159 0.38 3.82 -16.36
CA THR A 159 -0.21 3.54 -15.06
C THR A 159 0.47 2.33 -14.46
N ILE A 160 0.99 2.49 -13.25
CA ILE A 160 1.67 1.44 -12.49
C ILE A 160 0.70 0.93 -11.43
N THR A 161 0.46 -0.37 -11.42
CA THR A 161 -0.35 -1.06 -10.41
C THR A 161 0.48 -2.17 -9.80
N GLU A 162 0.60 -2.21 -8.48
CA GLU A 162 1.21 -3.33 -7.79
C GLU A 162 0.23 -4.49 -7.72
N VAL A 163 0.68 -5.67 -8.15
CA VAL A 163 -0.13 -6.89 -8.07
C VAL A 163 0.28 -7.64 -6.82
N SER A 164 -0.62 -7.72 -5.84
CA SER A 164 -0.44 -8.61 -4.67
C SER A 164 -0.54 -10.06 -5.14
N ALA A 165 0.43 -10.87 -4.73
CA ALA A 165 0.39 -12.33 -4.92
C ALA A 165 -0.62 -12.95 -3.97
#